data_4360edf1ff901e5da58ce707d9239a83
#
_entry.id   4360edf1ff901e5da58ce707d9239a83
#
_cell.length_a   1.000
_cell.length_b   1.000
_cell.length_c   1.000
_cell.angle_alpha   90.00
_cell.angle_beta   90.00
_cell.angle_gamma   90.00
#
_symmetry.space_group_name_H-M   'P 1'
#
loop_
_entity.id
_entity.type
_entity.pdbx_description
1 polymer ?
#
loop_
_entity_poly.entity_id
_entity_poly.type
_entity_poly.pdbx_seq_one_letter_code
_entity_poly.pdbx_strand_id
1 'polypeptide(L)'
;MHFREGALYMSVHISKKAELFYKALGDIWVAEQTWHGNPNIAAWICTQAAEKTMKGFLRCLNMDYDHGHKLTALLEEVESVYNVTAETKTYIIYLDDFDLSLRYKNMPNDPTPEDAKTAISRAKHIMEELGANPKISPYIDEAKEVHNKIIRASNEKYMN
;
A
#
# COMPACT_ATOMS: atom_id res chain seq x y z
N MET A 1 -19.95 -8.52 -21.69
CA MET A 1 -19.40 -9.09 -21.76
C MET A 1 -18.79 -9.61 -21.04
N HIS A 2 -18.79 -10.12 -20.79
CA HIS A 2 -18.16 -10.51 -20.04
C HIS A 2 -17.28 -11.17 -20.29
N PHE A 3 -16.99 -11.26 -20.18
CA PHE A 3 -16.24 -11.63 -20.31
C PHE A 3 -15.80 -12.51 -19.92
N ARG A 4 -15.35 -13.27 -20.26
CA ARG A 4 -14.71 -13.99 -20.10
C ARG A 4 -13.54 -13.77 -19.68
N GLU A 5 -13.15 -13.09 -20.12
CA GLU A 5 -12.31 -12.43 -19.40
C GLU A 5 -12.80 -12.49 -18.09
N GLY A 6 -13.86 -12.92 -17.98
CA GLY A 6 -14.46 -13.24 -16.76
C GLY A 6 -13.61 -14.00 -15.81
N ALA A 7 -12.68 -14.79 -16.32
CA ALA A 7 -11.78 -15.49 -15.43
C ALA A 7 -10.97 -14.55 -14.55
N LEU A 8 -10.71 -13.36 -15.01
CA LEU A 8 -10.02 -12.36 -14.23
C LEU A 8 -10.93 -11.66 -13.26
N TYR A 9 -12.20 -11.71 -13.53
CA TYR A 9 -13.21 -11.15 -12.68
C TYR A 9 -13.90 -12.19 -11.85
N MET A 10 -13.35 -13.43 -11.88
CA MET A 10 -13.75 -14.35 -10.92
C MET A 10 -13.76 -13.61 -9.66
N SER A 11 -14.87 -13.63 -9.01
CA SER A 11 -15.07 -12.94 -7.79
C SER A 11 -13.92 -13.18 -6.86
N VAL A 12 -13.24 -12.14 -6.57
CA VAL A 12 -12.27 -12.10 -5.52
C VAL A 12 -13.07 -11.93 -4.24
N HIS A 13 -13.23 -13.03 -3.52
CA HIS A 13 -13.86 -12.96 -2.22
C HIS A 13 -12.83 -12.51 -1.21
N ILE A 14 -12.98 -11.28 -0.75
CA ILE A 14 -12.12 -10.73 0.27
C ILE A 14 -12.97 -10.01 1.30
N SER A 15 -12.66 -10.17 2.57
CA SER A 15 -13.42 -9.51 3.62
C SER A 15 -13.18 -7.99 3.59
N LYS A 16 -14.16 -7.25 4.09
CA LYS A 16 -14.04 -5.79 4.18
C LYS A 16 -12.81 -5.36 4.95
N LYS A 17 -12.45 -6.09 5.99
CA LYS A 17 -11.29 -5.76 6.82
C LYS A 17 -9.96 -6.02 6.13
N ALA A 18 -9.93 -6.92 5.13
CA ALA A 18 -8.72 -7.21 4.37
C ALA A 18 -8.59 -6.37 3.09
N GLU A 19 -9.67 -5.74 2.65
CA GLU A 19 -9.74 -5.07 1.35
C GLU A 19 -8.66 -4.01 1.12
N LEU A 20 -8.45 -3.14 2.11
CA LEU A 20 -7.46 -2.07 1.96
C LEU A 20 -6.03 -2.60 1.93
N PHE A 21 -5.75 -3.68 2.67
CA PHE A 21 -4.43 -4.32 2.60
C PHE A 21 -4.22 -4.98 1.25
N TYR A 22 -5.25 -5.58 0.69
CA TYR A 22 -5.19 -6.14 -0.66
C TYR A 22 -4.86 -5.06 -1.69
N LYS A 23 -5.53 -3.91 -1.61
CA LYS A 23 -5.26 -2.79 -2.50
C LYS A 23 -3.84 -2.23 -2.31
N ALA A 24 -3.38 -2.17 -1.07
CA ALA A 24 -2.02 -1.72 -0.78
C ALA A 24 -0.97 -2.66 -1.36
N LEU A 25 -1.18 -3.97 -1.28
CA LEU A 25 -0.29 -4.95 -1.90
C LEU A 25 -0.24 -4.78 -3.42
N GLY A 26 -1.39 -4.50 -4.04
CA GLY A 26 -1.45 -4.21 -5.47
C GLY A 26 -0.65 -2.95 -5.83
N ASP A 27 -0.77 -1.91 -5.02
CA ASP A 27 0.01 -0.69 -5.21
C ASP A 27 1.51 -0.97 -5.13
N ILE A 28 1.95 -1.71 -4.11
CA ILE A 28 3.36 -2.07 -3.95
C ILE A 28 3.85 -2.87 -5.16
N TRP A 29 3.05 -3.81 -5.62
CA TRP A 29 3.40 -4.61 -6.80
C TRP A 29 3.59 -3.73 -8.04
N VAL A 30 2.70 -2.76 -8.28
CA VAL A 30 2.84 -1.82 -9.41
C VAL A 30 4.12 -1.00 -9.25
N ALA A 31 4.42 -0.52 -8.05
CA ALA A 31 5.65 0.24 -7.81
C ALA A 31 6.88 -0.62 -8.12
N GLU A 32 6.87 -1.90 -7.75
CA GLU A 32 7.96 -2.83 -8.05
C GLU A 32 8.18 -3.04 -9.55
N GLN A 33 7.12 -2.92 -10.35
CA GLN A 33 7.22 -3.05 -11.80
C GLN A 33 7.70 -1.77 -12.50
N THR A 34 7.57 -0.62 -11.83
CA THR A 34 7.75 0.68 -12.50
C THR A 34 8.88 1.55 -11.95
N TRP A 35 9.50 1.19 -10.83
CA TRP A 35 10.42 2.08 -10.11
C TRP A 35 11.62 2.55 -10.94
N HIS A 36 12.16 1.70 -11.80
CA HIS A 36 13.36 2.03 -12.58
C HIS A 36 13.04 2.86 -13.81
N GLY A 37 11.87 2.69 -14.40
CA GLY A 37 11.46 3.44 -15.61
C GLY A 37 10.62 4.67 -15.31
N ASN A 38 9.91 4.67 -14.18
CA ASN A 38 9.06 5.79 -13.81
C ASN A 38 9.07 5.98 -12.28
N PRO A 39 10.19 6.45 -11.72
CA PRO A 39 10.33 6.56 -10.28
C PRO A 39 9.33 7.52 -9.63
N ASN A 40 8.89 8.55 -10.34
CA ASN A 40 7.90 9.49 -9.81
C ASN A 40 6.59 8.78 -9.48
N ILE A 41 6.10 7.98 -10.41
CA ILE A 41 4.85 7.25 -10.23
C ILE A 41 5.02 6.17 -9.17
N ALA A 42 6.14 5.44 -9.21
CA ALA A 42 6.39 4.38 -8.23
C ALA A 42 6.44 4.93 -6.80
N ALA A 43 7.14 6.04 -6.58
CA ALA A 43 7.22 6.66 -5.26
C ALA A 43 5.84 7.15 -4.79
N TRP A 44 5.08 7.77 -5.69
CA TRP A 44 3.72 8.22 -5.35
C TRP A 44 2.81 7.06 -4.99
N ILE A 45 2.87 5.97 -5.76
CA ILE A 45 2.06 4.77 -5.49
C ILE A 45 2.40 4.20 -4.11
N CYS A 46 3.66 4.28 -3.68
CA CYS A 46 4.05 3.85 -2.33
C CYS A 46 3.38 4.69 -1.23
N THR A 47 3.14 5.98 -1.48
CA THR A 47 2.38 6.80 -0.52
C THR A 47 0.94 6.31 -0.43
N GLN A 48 0.36 5.89 -1.56
CA GLN A 48 -0.99 5.32 -1.59
C GLN A 48 -1.05 3.99 -0.85
N ALA A 49 -0.02 3.16 -0.99
CA ALA A 49 0.06 1.89 -0.27
C ALA A 49 0.12 2.12 1.25
N ALA A 50 0.93 3.08 1.69
CA ALA A 50 1.04 3.42 3.11
C ALA A 50 -0.29 3.96 3.65
N GLU A 51 -0.95 4.82 2.89
CA GLU A 51 -2.27 5.36 3.25
C GLU A 51 -3.28 4.22 3.45
N LYS A 52 -3.37 3.32 2.48
CA LYS A 52 -4.29 2.19 2.55
C LYS A 52 -3.96 1.24 3.71
N THR A 53 -2.69 1.03 3.98
CA THR A 53 -2.26 0.20 5.11
C THR A 53 -2.74 0.78 6.43
N MET A 54 -2.54 2.07 6.66
CA MET A 54 -2.97 2.72 7.89
C MET A 54 -4.49 2.77 8.02
N LYS A 55 -5.19 3.07 6.93
CA LYS A 55 -6.66 3.03 6.92
C LYS A 55 -7.18 1.61 7.16
N GLY A 56 -6.53 0.60 6.59
CA GLY A 56 -6.87 -0.79 6.82
C GLY A 56 -6.68 -1.19 8.28
N PHE A 57 -5.59 -0.75 8.89
CA PHE A 57 -5.33 -0.97 10.31
C PHE A 57 -6.47 -0.41 11.17
N LEU A 58 -6.84 0.84 10.93
CA LEU A 58 -7.91 1.50 11.69
C LEU A 58 -9.26 0.82 11.45
N ARG A 59 -9.54 0.42 10.21
CA ARG A 59 -10.78 -0.30 9.88
C ARG A 59 -10.87 -1.63 10.63
N CYS A 60 -9.77 -2.35 10.75
CA CYS A 60 -9.74 -3.62 11.49
C CYS A 60 -10.08 -3.43 12.95
N LEU A 61 -9.79 -2.27 13.53
CA LEU A 61 -10.09 -1.93 14.90
C LEU A 61 -11.44 -1.24 15.06
N ASN A 62 -12.23 -1.18 13.98
CA ASN A 62 -13.53 -0.54 13.93
C ASN A 62 -13.47 0.94 14.32
N MET A 63 -12.39 1.60 13.93
CA MET A 63 -12.19 3.02 14.15
C MET A 63 -12.52 3.80 12.90
N ASP A 64 -13.18 4.93 13.07
CA ASP A 64 -13.33 5.90 11.99
C ASP A 64 -11.97 6.57 11.72
N TYR A 65 -11.79 7.01 10.51
CA TYR A 65 -10.58 7.73 10.14
C TYR A 65 -10.92 8.87 9.18
N ASP A 66 -10.06 9.89 9.20
CA ASP A 66 -10.20 11.00 8.27
C ASP A 66 -10.02 10.48 6.84
N HIS A 67 -10.88 10.93 5.95
CA HIS A 67 -10.80 10.60 4.51
C HIS A 67 -9.75 11.42 3.78
N GLY A 68 -9.00 12.26 4.49
CA GLY A 68 -7.86 12.96 3.93
C GLY A 68 -6.74 12.01 3.52
N HIS A 69 -5.77 12.54 2.81
CA HIS A 69 -4.69 11.73 2.23
C HIS A 69 -3.33 11.97 2.89
N LYS A 70 -3.27 12.77 3.94
CA LYS A 70 -2.02 13.04 4.63
C LYS A 70 -1.64 11.87 5.53
N LEU A 71 -0.46 11.32 5.27
CA LEU A 71 0.04 10.18 6.03
C LEU A 71 0.30 10.53 7.49
N THR A 72 0.77 11.73 7.76
CA THR A 72 1.03 12.17 9.14
C THR A 72 -0.24 12.29 9.96
N ALA A 73 -1.35 12.69 9.36
CA ALA A 73 -2.64 12.73 10.04
C ALA A 73 -3.13 11.31 10.37
N LEU A 74 -2.98 10.38 9.44
CA LEU A 74 -3.33 8.97 9.69
C LEU A 74 -2.42 8.36 10.75
N LEU A 75 -1.15 8.73 10.77
CA LEU A 75 -0.22 8.26 11.79
C LEU A 75 -0.70 8.67 13.19
N GLU A 76 -1.16 9.89 13.37
CA GLU A 76 -1.70 10.33 14.65
C GLU A 76 -2.88 9.47 15.10
N GLU A 77 -3.76 9.12 14.17
CA GLU A 77 -4.90 8.26 14.47
C GLU A 77 -4.45 6.85 14.85
N VAL A 78 -3.51 6.28 14.13
CA VAL A 78 -2.94 4.97 14.45
C VAL A 78 -2.29 5.00 15.83
N GLU A 79 -1.54 6.07 16.13
CA GLU A 79 -0.84 6.20 17.40
C GLU A 79 -1.77 6.39 18.60
N SER A 80 -3.02 6.73 18.37
CA SER A 80 -3.99 6.78 19.46
C SER A 80 -4.29 5.39 20.04
N VAL A 81 -3.97 4.31 19.32
CA VAL A 81 -4.27 2.93 19.72
C VAL A 81 -3.07 2.00 19.62
N TYR A 82 -1.99 2.40 19.01
CA TYR A 82 -0.81 1.56 18.81
C TYR A 82 0.45 2.40 18.88
N ASN A 83 1.46 1.91 19.57
CA ASN A 83 2.73 2.63 19.69
C ASN A 83 3.64 2.28 18.52
N VAL A 84 3.59 3.12 17.47
CA VAL A 84 4.40 2.94 16.27
C VAL A 84 5.88 3.16 16.59
N THR A 85 6.76 2.31 16.08
CA THR A 85 8.19 2.47 16.33
C THR A 85 8.74 3.76 15.71
N ALA A 86 9.81 4.29 16.28
CA ALA A 86 10.45 5.49 15.76
C ALA A 86 10.90 5.33 14.31
N GLU A 87 11.39 4.13 13.96
CA GLU A 87 11.80 3.81 12.60
C GLU A 87 10.64 3.92 11.63
N THR A 88 9.51 3.32 11.95
CA THR A 88 8.33 3.35 11.09
C THR A 88 7.75 4.75 10.96
N LYS A 89 7.76 5.54 12.03
CA LYS A 89 7.36 6.95 11.96
C LYS A 89 8.22 7.71 10.94
N THR A 90 9.53 7.49 10.99
CA THR A 90 10.45 8.11 10.03
C THR A 90 10.10 7.72 8.60
N TYR A 91 9.74 6.47 8.38
CA TYR A 91 9.36 5.97 7.05
C TYR A 91 8.06 6.60 6.56
N ILE A 92 7.09 6.78 7.43
CA ILE A 92 5.82 7.41 7.08
C ILE A 92 6.04 8.88 6.69
N ILE A 93 6.85 9.59 7.47
CA ILE A 93 7.17 11.00 7.19
C ILE A 93 7.92 11.11 5.86
N TYR A 94 8.85 10.21 5.59
CA TYR A 94 9.58 10.18 4.32
C TYR A 94 8.63 10.01 3.14
N LEU A 95 7.67 9.08 3.25
CA LEU A 95 6.72 8.85 2.16
C LEU A 95 5.79 10.03 1.94
N ASP A 96 5.42 10.73 3.01
CA ASP A 96 4.55 11.89 2.90
C ASP A 96 5.14 13.00 1.99
N ASP A 97 6.47 13.03 1.85
CA ASP A 97 7.14 13.99 0.98
C ASP A 97 6.95 13.71 -0.51
N PHE A 98 6.47 12.52 -0.88
CA PHE A 98 6.21 12.17 -2.27
C PHE A 98 4.77 12.41 -2.70
N ASP A 99 4.04 13.26 -1.99
CA ASP A 99 2.71 13.65 -2.41
C ASP A 99 2.76 14.26 -3.81
N LEU A 100 1.83 13.86 -4.66
CA LEU A 100 1.78 14.29 -6.05
C LEU A 100 1.69 15.82 -6.18
N SER A 101 0.97 16.48 -5.26
CA SER A 101 0.83 17.92 -5.28
C SER A 101 2.15 18.64 -4.99
N LEU A 102 2.98 18.07 -4.12
CA LEU A 102 4.30 18.62 -3.83
C LEU A 102 5.23 18.45 -5.03
N ARG A 103 5.12 17.34 -5.71
CA ARG A 103 5.93 17.05 -6.87
C ARG A 103 5.73 18.08 -7.98
N TYR A 104 4.48 18.49 -8.20
CA TYR A 104 4.19 19.53 -9.20
C TYR A 104 4.68 20.91 -8.79
N LYS A 105 4.83 21.16 -7.50
CA LYS A 105 5.33 22.43 -7.01
C LYS A 105 6.85 22.52 -7.02
N ASN A 106 7.52 21.40 -6.82
CA ASN A 106 8.97 21.34 -6.61
C ASN A 106 9.64 20.41 -7.62
N MET A 107 9.46 20.74 -8.88
CA MET A 107 9.96 19.92 -9.99
C MET A 107 11.44 19.54 -9.93
N PRO A 108 12.36 20.40 -9.44
CA PRO A 108 13.77 20.02 -9.41
C PRO A 108 14.09 18.83 -8.51
N ASN A 109 13.17 18.46 -7.62
CA ASN A 109 13.40 17.41 -6.63
C ASN A 109 12.60 16.13 -6.93
N ASP A 110 12.40 15.81 -8.20
CA ASP A 110 11.74 14.57 -8.59
C ASP A 110 12.48 13.35 -8.03
N PRO A 111 11.76 12.32 -7.58
CA PRO A 111 12.39 11.10 -7.09
C PRO A 111 13.28 10.43 -8.13
N THR A 112 14.42 9.94 -7.68
CA THR A 112 15.29 9.09 -8.50
C THR A 112 14.81 7.64 -8.44
N PRO A 113 15.30 6.75 -9.34
CA PRO A 113 15.00 5.32 -9.21
C PRO A 113 15.35 4.75 -7.82
N GLU A 114 16.47 5.20 -7.24
CA GLU A 114 16.86 4.75 -5.90
C GLU A 114 15.89 5.25 -4.83
N ASP A 115 15.38 6.46 -4.96
CA ASP A 115 14.35 6.98 -4.05
C ASP A 115 13.07 6.12 -4.13
N ALA A 116 12.67 5.76 -5.34
CA ALA A 116 11.48 4.91 -5.54
C ALA A 116 11.68 3.53 -4.92
N LYS A 117 12.87 2.96 -5.10
CA LYS A 117 13.21 1.66 -4.51
C LYS A 117 13.18 1.72 -2.98
N THR A 118 13.67 2.81 -2.41
CA THR A 118 13.61 3.06 -0.98
C THR A 118 12.16 3.19 -0.51
N ALA A 119 11.34 3.91 -1.26
CA ALA A 119 9.93 4.06 -0.94
C ALA A 119 9.21 2.71 -0.90
N ILE A 120 9.51 1.82 -1.84
CA ILE A 120 8.94 0.46 -1.86
C ILE A 120 9.31 -0.30 -0.59
N SER A 121 10.58 -0.28 -0.23
CA SER A 121 11.07 -0.96 0.97
C SER A 121 10.37 -0.44 2.23
N ARG A 122 10.20 0.85 2.32
CA ARG A 122 9.56 1.49 3.47
C ARG A 122 8.07 1.24 3.54
N ALA A 123 7.38 1.24 2.41
CA ALA A 123 5.96 0.89 2.36
C ALA A 123 5.73 -0.55 2.84
N LYS A 124 6.60 -1.47 2.41
CA LYS A 124 6.55 -2.86 2.88
C LYS A 124 6.77 -2.96 4.38
N HIS A 125 7.72 -2.21 4.91
CA HIS A 125 8.03 -2.23 6.34
C HIS A 125 6.85 -1.73 7.18
N ILE A 126 6.19 -0.67 6.73
CA ILE A 126 5.00 -0.16 7.41
C ILE A 126 3.92 -1.24 7.49
N MET A 127 3.69 -1.96 6.40
CA MET A 127 2.72 -3.05 6.39
C MET A 127 3.12 -4.18 7.33
N GLU A 128 4.41 -4.52 7.37
CA GLU A 128 4.90 -5.57 8.26
C GLU A 128 4.70 -5.21 9.73
N GLU A 129 5.05 -3.99 10.11
CA GLU A 129 4.89 -3.60 11.52
C GLU A 129 3.42 -3.59 11.93
N LEU A 130 2.58 -2.91 11.18
CA LEU A 130 1.15 -2.83 11.52
C LEU A 130 0.48 -4.20 11.44
N GLY A 131 0.90 -5.01 10.48
CA GLY A 131 0.37 -6.36 10.30
C GLY A 131 0.81 -7.36 11.34
N ALA A 132 1.84 -7.07 12.13
CA ALA A 132 2.27 -7.96 13.20
C ALA A 132 1.32 -7.96 14.40
N ASN A 133 0.45 -6.96 14.50
CA ASN A 133 -0.57 -6.91 15.54
C ASN A 133 -1.52 -8.10 15.38
N PRO A 134 -1.74 -8.92 16.45
CA PRO A 134 -2.59 -10.11 16.35
C PRO A 134 -4.02 -9.84 15.88
N LYS A 135 -4.55 -8.65 16.10
CA LYS A 135 -5.89 -8.27 15.64
C LYS A 135 -5.89 -7.94 14.14
N ILE A 136 -4.76 -7.73 13.55
CA ILE A 136 -4.60 -7.30 12.16
C ILE A 136 -4.11 -8.45 11.28
N SER A 137 -3.17 -9.26 11.79
CA SER A 137 -2.46 -10.25 10.99
C SER A 137 -3.36 -11.21 10.20
N PRO A 138 -4.52 -11.69 10.71
CA PRO A 138 -5.38 -12.56 9.90
C PRO A 138 -5.86 -11.88 8.62
N TYR A 139 -6.09 -10.58 8.66
CA TYR A 139 -6.59 -9.84 7.48
C TYR A 139 -5.49 -9.54 6.48
N ILE A 140 -4.27 -9.29 6.97
CA ILE A 140 -3.13 -9.15 6.08
C ILE A 140 -2.80 -10.50 5.42
N ASP A 141 -2.87 -11.59 6.17
CA ASP A 141 -2.65 -12.93 5.60
C ASP A 141 -3.68 -13.24 4.52
N GLU A 142 -4.95 -12.93 4.78
CA GLU A 142 -6.01 -13.08 3.78
C GLU A 142 -5.70 -12.26 2.52
N ALA A 143 -5.31 -11.00 2.69
CA ALA A 143 -4.99 -10.12 1.58
C ALA A 143 -3.82 -10.65 0.75
N LYS A 144 -2.76 -11.14 1.42
CA LYS A 144 -1.61 -11.73 0.75
C LYS A 144 -1.98 -12.96 -0.05
N GLU A 145 -2.81 -13.82 0.50
CA GLU A 145 -3.24 -15.03 -0.18
C GLU A 145 -4.00 -14.71 -1.46
N VAL A 146 -4.96 -13.79 -1.39
CA VAL A 146 -5.74 -13.36 -2.55
C VAL A 146 -4.83 -12.69 -3.58
N HIS A 147 -3.96 -11.79 -3.14
CA HIS A 147 -3.03 -11.10 -4.03
C HIS A 147 -2.14 -12.09 -4.79
N ASN A 148 -1.56 -13.06 -4.08
CA ASN A 148 -0.68 -14.04 -4.68
C ASN A 148 -1.41 -14.92 -5.70
N LYS A 149 -2.66 -15.27 -5.44
CA LYS A 149 -3.48 -16.03 -6.40
C LYS A 149 -3.72 -15.24 -7.68
N ILE A 150 -4.03 -13.95 -7.56
CA ILE A 150 -4.29 -13.09 -8.72
C ILE A 150 -3.01 -12.93 -9.56
N ILE A 151 -1.88 -12.67 -8.91
CA ILE A 151 -0.59 -12.51 -9.61
C ILE A 151 -0.21 -13.81 -10.33
N ARG A 152 -0.40 -14.96 -9.68
CA ARG A 152 -0.10 -16.25 -10.28
C ARG A 152 -0.96 -16.51 -11.51
N ALA A 153 -2.27 -16.29 -11.40
CA ALA A 153 -3.20 -16.49 -12.51
C ALA A 153 -2.86 -15.56 -13.68
N SER A 154 -2.48 -14.31 -13.39
CA SER A 154 -2.07 -13.36 -14.42
C SER A 154 -0.82 -13.81 -15.14
N ASN A 155 0.19 -14.27 -14.39
CA ASN A 155 1.44 -14.76 -14.98
C ASN A 155 1.21 -15.97 -15.86
N GLU A 156 0.41 -16.93 -15.41
CA GLU A 156 0.09 -18.12 -16.19
C GLU A 156 -0.60 -17.76 -17.49
N LYS A 157 -1.49 -16.78 -17.47
CA LYS A 157 -2.20 -16.32 -18.66
C LYS A 157 -1.25 -15.75 -19.72
N TYR A 158 -0.22 -15.03 -19.30
CA TYR A 158 0.68 -14.37 -20.25
C TYR A 158 1.92 -15.17 -20.59
N MET A 159 2.14 -16.30 -19.96
CA MET A 159 3.25 -17.19 -20.28
C MET A 159 2.87 -18.29 -21.27
N ASN A 160 1.59 -18.45 -21.54
CA ASN A 160 1.06 -19.38 -22.55
C ASN A 160 0.60 -18.56 -23.76
#